data_7c0342208b75821017ede27acce5c30b
#
_entry.id   7c0342208b75821017ede27acce5c30b
#
_cell.length_a   1.000
_cell.length_b   1.000
_cell.length_c   1.000
_cell.angle_alpha   90.00
_cell.angle_beta   90.00
_cell.angle_gamma   90.00
#
_symmetry.space_group_name_H-M   'P 1'
#
loop_
_entity.id
_entity.type
_entity.pdbx_description
1 polymer ?
#
loop_
_entity_poly.entity_id
_entity_poly.type
_entity_poly.pdbx_seq_one_letter_code
_entity_poly.pdbx_strand_id
1 'polypeptide(L)'
;MAARAVPVGLPGSAMRQVSKSRLCLRGALFAAGLACALTLTSGAALAEKIVVMTDRAKIIKLPDRTKTVIVGNPIVADVTIGKDGLVVLTGKSFGSTNLIALDAAGAVLNESTVEVQASSENLVVMQRGMDRETYSCTPTCMPTVALGDDPKYFTDTGAASSTRNKLATDKQ
;
A
#
# COMPACT_ATOMS: atom_id res chain seq x y z
N MET A 1 6.52 53.05 -17.40
CA MET A 1 6.13 53.75 -16.17
C MET A 1 6.64 52.95 -15.01
N ALA A 2 7.75 53.28 -14.63
CA ALA A 2 8.26 53.93 -13.43
C ALA A 2 8.48 52.96 -12.27
N ALA A 3 9.73 52.60 -12.14
CA ALA A 3 10.37 51.98 -11.00
C ALA A 3 10.27 52.87 -9.75
N ARG A 4 10.23 52.28 -8.57
CA ARG A 4 10.64 52.92 -7.34
C ARG A 4 11.33 51.94 -6.41
N ALA A 5 12.61 52.05 -6.35
CA ALA A 5 13.50 51.56 -5.30
C ALA A 5 13.41 52.46 -4.06
N VAL A 6 13.53 51.88 -2.86
CA VAL A 6 13.74 52.58 -1.60
C VAL A 6 14.81 51.85 -0.80
N PRO A 7 15.70 52.57 -0.10
CA PRO A 7 17.08 52.14 0.15
C PRO A 7 17.33 51.54 1.54
N VAL A 8 18.49 50.92 1.59
CA VAL A 8 19.39 50.52 2.67
C VAL A 8 19.48 51.51 3.83
N GLY A 9 19.46 51.00 5.05
CA GLY A 9 19.86 51.69 6.26
C GLY A 9 20.49 50.76 7.29
N LEU A 10 21.81 50.68 7.30
CA LEU A 10 22.61 50.35 8.49
C LEU A 10 22.95 51.63 9.19
N PRO A 11 23.00 51.69 10.52
CA PRO A 11 24.21 51.49 11.29
C PRO A 11 23.94 50.92 12.71
N GLY A 12 24.83 50.52 13.48
CA GLY A 12 26.03 50.94 14.03
C GLY A 12 26.43 50.08 15.23
N SER A 13 27.65 49.80 15.30
CA SER A 13 28.40 49.16 16.35
C SER A 13 28.29 49.83 17.73
N ALA A 14 28.15 49.02 18.78
CA ALA A 14 28.55 49.42 20.13
C ALA A 14 29.18 48.23 20.87
N MET A 15 30.49 48.25 20.91
CA MET A 15 31.31 47.55 21.91
C MET A 15 30.97 48.08 23.31
N ARG A 16 30.70 47.19 24.25
CA ARG A 16 31.05 47.46 25.67
C ARG A 16 31.24 46.17 26.46
N GLN A 17 32.51 46.01 26.79
CA GLN A 17 33.06 45.80 28.14
C GLN A 17 32.75 44.46 28.84
N VAL A 18 33.85 43.75 28.91
CA VAL A 18 34.22 42.68 29.81
C VAL A 18 34.06 43.09 31.26
N SER A 19 33.35 42.32 32.05
CA SER A 19 33.51 42.32 33.50
C SER A 19 33.75 40.89 33.99
N LYS A 20 34.93 40.72 34.58
CA LYS A 20 35.40 39.51 35.24
C LYS A 20 34.57 39.26 36.52
N SER A 21 33.90 38.17 36.62
CA SER A 21 33.58 37.53 37.90
C SER A 21 33.81 36.01 37.75
N ARG A 22 35.02 35.66 38.12
CA ARG A 22 35.40 34.27 38.35
C ARG A 22 34.79 33.83 39.68
N LEU A 23 34.49 32.56 39.73
CA LEU A 23 34.25 31.75 40.92
C LEU A 23 32.77 31.46 41.22
N CYS A 24 32.50 30.19 41.14
CA CYS A 24 31.30 29.39 41.49
C CYS A 24 30.49 28.83 40.31
N LEU A 25 31.15 28.11 39.40
CA LEU A 25 30.39 27.33 38.44
C LEU A 25 31.10 26.00 38.15
N ARG A 26 31.23 25.15 39.16
CA ARG A 26 31.74 23.78 38.97
C ARG A 26 30.74 22.70 39.36
N GLY A 27 29.50 23.03 39.72
CA GLY A 27 28.50 22.06 40.17
C GLY A 27 27.23 21.89 39.27
N ALA A 28 27.02 22.79 38.29
CA ALA A 28 25.76 22.82 37.52
C ALA A 28 25.81 22.12 36.12
N LEU A 29 26.96 21.68 35.68
CA LEU A 29 27.13 21.12 34.33
C LEU A 29 26.91 19.61 34.22
N PHE A 30 26.77 18.90 35.36
CA PHE A 30 26.50 17.43 35.33
C PHE A 30 25.02 17.05 35.40
N ALA A 31 24.11 17.95 35.77
CA ALA A 31 22.69 17.69 35.84
C ALA A 31 21.91 17.92 34.54
N ALA A 32 22.46 18.70 33.61
CA ALA A 32 21.79 19.01 32.33
C ALA A 32 22.03 17.95 31.23
N GLY A 33 23.01 17.07 31.40
CA GLY A 33 23.35 16.05 30.42
C GLY A 33 22.47 14.79 30.47
N LEU A 34 21.80 14.52 31.60
CA LEU A 34 21.02 13.28 31.79
C LEU A 34 19.54 13.42 31.40
N ALA A 35 19.04 14.62 31.22
CA ALA A 35 17.65 14.90 30.85
C ALA A 35 17.37 14.86 29.33
N CYS A 36 18.40 14.86 28.48
CA CYS A 36 18.23 14.90 27.02
C CYS A 36 18.28 13.51 26.35
N ALA A 37 18.47 12.43 27.12
CA ALA A 37 18.59 11.07 26.58
C ALA A 37 17.28 10.27 26.55
N LEU A 38 16.14 10.87 26.94
CA LEU A 38 14.80 10.25 26.84
C LEU A 38 14.03 10.70 25.59
N THR A 39 14.71 11.09 24.51
CA THR A 39 14.03 11.41 23.25
C THR A 39 13.73 10.15 22.47
N LEU A 40 12.48 9.68 22.60
CA LEU A 40 11.60 9.30 21.49
C LEU A 40 12.20 8.35 20.47
N THR A 41 12.29 7.08 20.82
CA THR A 41 12.11 6.04 19.82
C THR A 41 10.61 5.91 19.56
N SER A 42 10.02 6.86 18.82
CA SER A 42 8.78 6.61 18.09
C SER A 42 9.13 5.59 17.02
N GLY A 43 9.00 4.30 17.35
CA GLY A 43 9.03 3.23 16.37
C GLY A 43 7.91 3.53 15.37
N ALA A 44 8.25 4.01 14.18
CA ALA A 44 7.32 4.04 13.08
C ALA A 44 6.90 2.57 12.88
N ALA A 45 5.65 2.25 13.21
CA ALA A 45 5.04 0.98 12.84
C ALA A 45 5.01 0.99 11.31
N LEU A 46 5.97 0.27 10.70
CA LEU A 46 5.96 0.02 9.26
C LEU A 46 4.74 -0.86 9.00
N ALA A 47 3.69 -0.28 8.43
CA ALA A 47 2.57 -1.04 7.94
C ALA A 47 3.11 -2.06 6.93
N GLU A 48 2.94 -3.35 7.21
CA GLU A 48 3.39 -4.43 6.33
C GLU A 48 2.68 -4.31 4.98
N LYS A 49 3.46 -4.26 3.90
CA LYS A 49 2.93 -4.19 2.54
C LYS A 49 2.86 -5.60 1.95
N ILE A 50 1.67 -6.03 1.59
CA ILE A 50 1.39 -7.32 0.96
C ILE A 50 1.10 -7.08 -0.52
N VAL A 51 1.94 -7.61 -1.40
CA VAL A 51 1.74 -7.52 -2.85
C VAL A 51 1.16 -8.83 -3.36
N VAL A 52 0.10 -8.75 -4.16
CA VAL A 52 -0.58 -9.88 -4.83
C VAL A 52 -0.83 -9.49 -6.28
N MET A 53 -0.78 -10.46 -7.20
CA MET A 53 -1.16 -10.23 -8.59
C MET A 53 -2.67 -10.44 -8.78
N THR A 54 -3.26 -9.78 -9.75
CA THR A 54 -4.65 -10.02 -10.18
C THR A 54 -4.84 -11.50 -10.53
N ASP A 55 -5.97 -12.08 -10.14
CA ASP A 55 -6.34 -13.49 -10.34
C ASP A 55 -5.36 -14.49 -9.69
N ARG A 56 -4.56 -14.04 -8.74
CA ARG A 56 -3.67 -14.88 -7.94
C ARG A 56 -4.08 -14.88 -6.48
N ALA A 57 -3.91 -16.03 -5.85
CA ALA A 57 -4.08 -16.20 -4.42
C ALA A 57 -2.71 -16.24 -3.73
N LYS A 58 -2.62 -15.61 -2.56
CA LYS A 58 -1.44 -15.63 -1.68
C LYS A 58 -1.87 -16.07 -0.29
N ILE A 59 -1.18 -17.05 0.26
CA ILE A 59 -1.38 -17.47 1.64
C ILE A 59 -0.60 -16.52 2.54
N ILE A 60 -1.29 -15.94 3.52
CA ILE A 60 -0.71 -15.12 4.58
C ILE A 60 -1.06 -15.72 5.94
N LYS A 61 -0.17 -15.55 6.90
CA LYS A 61 -0.39 -15.96 8.28
C LYS A 61 -0.70 -14.73 9.11
N LEU A 62 -1.83 -14.74 9.78
CA LEU A 62 -2.21 -13.70 10.73
C LEU A 62 -1.84 -14.08 12.16
N PRO A 63 -1.82 -13.12 13.10
CA PRO A 63 -1.61 -13.41 14.53
C PRO A 63 -2.60 -14.46 15.07
N ASP A 64 -2.12 -15.36 15.93
CA ASP A 64 -2.90 -16.53 16.40
C ASP A 64 -4.22 -16.18 17.12
N ARG A 65 -4.36 -14.96 17.63
CA ARG A 65 -5.58 -14.46 18.28
C ARG A 65 -6.59 -13.81 17.35
N THR A 66 -6.34 -13.80 16.03
CA THR A 66 -7.24 -13.21 15.06
C THR A 66 -8.56 -13.95 15.01
N LYS A 67 -9.66 -13.23 15.17
CA LYS A 67 -11.04 -13.75 15.06
C LYS A 67 -11.80 -13.15 13.90
N THR A 68 -11.50 -11.92 13.54
CA THR A 68 -12.17 -11.20 12.45
C THR A 68 -11.13 -10.60 11.53
N VAL A 69 -11.36 -10.70 10.24
CA VAL A 69 -10.54 -10.10 9.19
C VAL A 69 -11.42 -9.19 8.35
N ILE A 70 -10.99 -7.96 8.16
CA ILE A 70 -11.71 -6.95 7.40
C ILE A 70 -10.85 -6.52 6.21
N VAL A 71 -11.44 -6.52 5.02
CA VAL A 71 -10.86 -5.93 3.81
C VAL A 71 -11.56 -4.63 3.53
N GLY A 72 -10.81 -3.55 3.36
CA GLY A 72 -11.38 -2.22 3.16
C GLY A 72 -12.13 -2.09 1.83
N ASN A 73 -11.61 -2.68 0.76
CA ASN A 73 -12.26 -2.69 -0.55
C ASN A 73 -12.32 -4.10 -1.16
N PRO A 74 -13.49 -4.75 -1.12
CA PRO A 74 -13.66 -6.12 -1.63
C PRO A 74 -13.62 -6.23 -3.17
N ILE A 75 -13.63 -5.10 -3.89
CA ILE A 75 -13.43 -5.09 -5.34
C ILE A 75 -11.96 -5.31 -5.67
N VAL A 76 -11.04 -4.82 -4.85
CA VAL A 76 -9.60 -4.94 -5.06
C VAL A 76 -9.09 -6.30 -4.63
N ALA A 77 -9.45 -6.76 -3.43
CA ALA A 77 -9.00 -8.02 -2.89
C ALA A 77 -10.09 -8.71 -2.08
N ASP A 78 -10.02 -10.03 -2.00
CA ASP A 78 -10.90 -10.86 -1.21
C ASP A 78 -10.12 -11.78 -0.28
N VAL A 79 -10.72 -12.16 0.85
CA VAL A 79 -10.07 -12.94 1.89
C VAL A 79 -10.92 -14.13 2.29
N THR A 80 -10.35 -15.32 2.23
CA THR A 80 -10.94 -16.54 2.76
C THR A 80 -10.14 -17.03 3.95
N ILE A 81 -10.80 -17.21 5.09
CA ILE A 81 -10.16 -17.70 6.31
C ILE A 81 -10.13 -19.23 6.27
N GLY A 82 -8.94 -19.79 6.31
CA GLY A 82 -8.68 -21.21 6.42
C GLY A 82 -8.59 -21.68 7.88
N LYS A 83 -8.18 -22.91 8.07
CA LYS A 83 -7.90 -23.47 9.40
C LYS A 83 -6.56 -22.90 9.93
N ASP A 84 -6.40 -22.94 11.23
CA ASP A 84 -5.14 -22.61 11.94
C ASP A 84 -4.57 -21.21 11.65
N GLY A 85 -5.45 -20.20 11.49
CA GLY A 85 -5.05 -18.82 11.26
C GLY A 85 -4.44 -18.56 9.88
N LEU A 86 -4.52 -19.52 8.97
CA LEU A 86 -4.16 -19.33 7.57
C LEU A 86 -5.24 -18.53 6.85
N VAL A 87 -4.80 -17.55 6.09
CA VAL A 87 -5.69 -16.68 5.31
C VAL A 87 -5.26 -16.72 3.86
N VAL A 88 -6.20 -17.00 2.98
CA VAL A 88 -6.00 -16.92 1.54
C VAL A 88 -6.46 -15.55 1.06
N LEU A 89 -5.53 -14.73 0.62
CA LEU A 89 -5.75 -13.42 0.05
C LEU A 89 -5.76 -13.54 -1.48
N THR A 90 -6.87 -13.17 -2.11
CA THR A 90 -7.05 -13.23 -3.57
C THR A 90 -7.12 -11.82 -4.14
N GLY A 91 -6.23 -11.51 -5.09
CA GLY A 91 -6.29 -10.27 -5.86
C GLY A 91 -7.39 -10.34 -6.92
N LYS A 92 -8.34 -9.41 -6.92
CA LYS A 92 -9.48 -9.37 -7.86
C LYS A 92 -9.32 -8.29 -8.92
N SER A 93 -8.96 -7.09 -8.52
CA SER A 93 -8.65 -6.02 -9.46
C SER A 93 -7.44 -5.20 -8.96
N PHE A 94 -6.72 -4.58 -9.88
CA PHE A 94 -5.57 -3.76 -9.52
C PHE A 94 -5.98 -2.56 -8.66
N GLY A 95 -5.13 -2.21 -7.71
CA GLY A 95 -5.35 -1.12 -6.77
C GLY A 95 -4.74 -1.40 -5.41
N SER A 96 -5.04 -0.55 -4.45
CA SER A 96 -4.58 -0.68 -3.07
C SER A 96 -5.77 -0.67 -2.10
N THR A 97 -5.69 -1.50 -1.08
CA THR A 97 -6.65 -1.56 0.02
C THR A 97 -5.92 -1.89 1.31
N ASN A 98 -6.63 -1.88 2.44
CA ASN A 98 -6.07 -2.35 3.71
C ASN A 98 -6.72 -3.66 4.16
N LEU A 99 -5.97 -4.40 4.95
CA LEU A 99 -6.36 -5.63 5.62
C LEU A 99 -6.19 -5.43 7.11
N ILE A 100 -7.26 -5.57 7.88
CA ILE A 100 -7.26 -5.38 9.33
C ILE A 100 -7.62 -6.70 10.01
N ALA A 101 -6.76 -7.15 10.93
CA ALA A 101 -6.99 -8.32 11.77
C ALA A 101 -7.41 -7.88 13.17
N LEU A 102 -8.55 -8.37 13.65
CA LEU A 102 -9.09 -8.06 14.98
C LEU A 102 -9.13 -9.32 15.85
N ASP A 103 -9.01 -9.12 17.16
CA ASP A 103 -9.25 -10.16 18.16
C ASP A 103 -10.75 -10.31 18.50
N ALA A 104 -11.05 -11.18 19.47
CA ALA A 104 -12.42 -11.42 19.93
C ALA A 104 -13.06 -10.20 20.64
N ALA A 105 -12.26 -9.27 21.16
CA ALA A 105 -12.70 -8.05 21.81
C ALA A 105 -12.85 -6.88 20.82
N GLY A 106 -12.49 -7.07 19.55
CA GLY A 106 -12.49 -6.02 18.53
C GLY A 106 -11.22 -5.15 18.53
N ALA A 107 -10.18 -5.54 19.27
CA ALA A 107 -8.91 -4.81 19.25
C ALA A 107 -8.13 -5.15 17.97
N VAL A 108 -7.50 -4.13 17.38
CA VAL A 108 -6.66 -4.31 16.18
C VAL A 108 -5.37 -5.02 16.57
N LEU A 109 -5.15 -6.19 15.99
CA LEU A 109 -3.93 -6.98 16.15
C LEU A 109 -2.88 -6.67 15.09
N ASN A 110 -3.34 -6.45 13.87
CA ASN A 110 -2.47 -6.10 12.74
C ASN A 110 -3.26 -5.31 11.69
N GLU A 111 -2.60 -4.38 11.05
CA GLU A 111 -3.08 -3.68 9.87
C GLU A 111 -1.99 -3.70 8.80
N SER A 112 -2.35 -4.15 7.60
CA SER A 112 -1.43 -4.28 6.46
C SER A 112 -2.02 -3.59 5.24
N THR A 113 -1.16 -3.01 4.42
CA THR A 113 -1.56 -2.51 3.10
C THR A 113 -1.48 -3.63 2.08
N VAL A 114 -2.57 -3.91 1.40
CA VAL A 114 -2.65 -4.85 0.29
C VAL A 114 -2.58 -4.08 -1.02
N GLU A 115 -1.61 -4.41 -1.86
CA GLU A 115 -1.48 -3.88 -3.20
C GLU A 115 -1.68 -4.99 -4.21
N VAL A 116 -2.69 -4.85 -5.07
CA VAL A 116 -2.96 -5.77 -6.16
C VAL A 116 -2.41 -5.17 -7.45
N GLN A 117 -1.47 -5.88 -8.05
CA GLN A 117 -0.81 -5.49 -9.28
C GLN A 117 -1.37 -6.29 -10.45
N ALA A 118 -1.40 -5.68 -11.65
CA ALA A 118 -1.79 -6.40 -12.85
C ALA A 118 -0.77 -7.50 -13.16
N SER A 119 -1.25 -8.72 -13.45
CA SER A 119 -0.38 -9.77 -13.97
C SER A 119 -0.05 -9.45 -15.42
N SER A 120 1.24 -9.38 -15.74
CA SER A 120 1.72 -9.20 -17.12
C SER A 120 2.36 -10.47 -17.68
N GLU A 121 2.40 -11.56 -16.91
CA GLU A 121 2.99 -12.80 -17.34
C GLU A 121 2.16 -13.43 -18.47
N ASN A 122 2.79 -13.68 -19.61
CA ASN A 122 2.19 -14.33 -20.79
C ASN A 122 0.98 -13.60 -21.37
N LEU A 123 0.81 -12.31 -21.08
CA LEU A 123 -0.26 -11.51 -21.65
C LEU A 123 0.29 -10.66 -22.81
N VAL A 124 -0.43 -10.67 -23.92
CA VAL A 124 -0.20 -9.81 -25.07
C VAL A 124 -1.43 -8.91 -25.23
N VAL A 125 -1.19 -7.61 -25.16
CA VAL A 125 -2.23 -6.60 -25.37
C VAL A 125 -2.13 -6.10 -26.81
N MET A 126 -3.22 -6.22 -27.56
CA MET A 126 -3.36 -5.69 -28.90
C MET A 126 -4.20 -4.41 -28.84
N GLN A 127 -3.68 -3.33 -29.39
CA GLN A 127 -4.38 -2.05 -29.48
C GLN A 127 -4.65 -1.72 -30.94
N ARG A 128 -5.93 -1.52 -31.30
CA ARG A 128 -6.37 -1.11 -32.63
C ARG A 128 -7.22 0.15 -32.52
N GLY A 129 -6.61 1.31 -32.69
CA GLY A 129 -7.29 2.57 -32.46
C GLY A 129 -7.71 2.71 -30.99
N MET A 130 -9.00 2.74 -30.71
CA MET A 130 -9.54 2.81 -29.34
C MET A 130 -9.81 1.42 -28.73
N ASP A 131 -9.83 0.37 -29.58
CA ASP A 131 -10.16 -0.98 -29.13
C ASP A 131 -8.93 -1.67 -28.58
N ARG A 132 -9.05 -2.20 -27.37
CA ARG A 132 -8.02 -2.96 -26.68
C ARG A 132 -8.49 -4.40 -26.49
N GLU A 133 -7.64 -5.35 -26.83
CA GLU A 133 -7.89 -6.80 -26.70
C GLU A 133 -6.71 -7.44 -25.98
N THR A 134 -6.97 -8.31 -25.03
CA THR A 134 -5.93 -9.03 -24.28
C THR A 134 -5.96 -10.51 -24.60
N TYR A 135 -4.78 -11.08 -24.83
CA TYR A 135 -4.58 -12.49 -25.13
C TYR A 135 -3.61 -13.11 -24.13
N SER A 136 -3.89 -14.35 -23.71
CA SER A 136 -2.96 -15.18 -22.93
C SER A 136 -2.22 -16.11 -23.87
N CYS A 137 -0.88 -16.07 -23.85
CA CYS A 137 -0.01 -16.76 -24.80
C CYS A 137 0.93 -17.75 -24.10
N THR A 138 0.59 -19.07 -24.12
CA THR A 138 1.44 -20.14 -23.53
C THR A 138 1.19 -21.49 -24.23
N PRO A 139 1.90 -21.89 -25.26
CA PRO A 139 2.62 -21.14 -26.28
C PRO A 139 1.71 -20.46 -27.30
N THR A 140 0.45 -20.91 -27.42
CA THR A 140 -0.54 -20.37 -28.35
C THR A 140 -1.34 -19.26 -27.68
N CYS A 141 -1.55 -18.16 -28.40
CA CYS A 141 -2.35 -17.06 -27.89
C CYS A 141 -3.84 -17.37 -27.98
N MET A 142 -4.51 -17.25 -26.84
CA MET A 142 -5.95 -17.43 -26.71
C MET A 142 -6.59 -16.18 -26.14
N PRO A 143 -7.81 -15.79 -26.57
CA PRO A 143 -8.54 -14.69 -25.97
C PRO A 143 -8.69 -14.85 -24.47
N THR A 144 -8.43 -13.79 -23.72
CA THR A 144 -8.67 -13.74 -22.27
C THR A 144 -9.38 -12.44 -21.92
N VAL A 145 -9.99 -12.39 -20.74
CA VAL A 145 -10.74 -11.23 -20.25
C VAL A 145 -9.86 -10.44 -19.31
N ALA A 146 -9.59 -9.18 -19.65
CA ALA A 146 -8.85 -8.28 -18.80
C ALA A 146 -9.59 -6.94 -18.60
N LEU A 147 -9.42 -6.34 -17.42
CA LEU A 147 -10.01 -5.03 -17.16
C LEU A 147 -9.40 -3.97 -18.09
N GLY A 148 -10.26 -3.21 -18.75
CA GLY A 148 -9.86 -2.17 -19.69
C GLY A 148 -9.82 -2.63 -21.16
N ASP A 149 -10.22 -3.87 -21.45
CA ASP A 149 -10.45 -4.31 -22.83
C ASP A 149 -11.72 -3.67 -23.41
N ASP A 150 -11.83 -3.66 -24.74
CA ASP A 150 -13.03 -3.19 -25.44
C ASP A 150 -14.29 -3.88 -24.88
N PRO A 151 -15.37 -3.13 -24.61
CA PRO A 151 -16.58 -3.68 -23.98
C PRO A 151 -17.20 -4.85 -24.75
N LYS A 152 -17.16 -4.81 -26.10
CA LYS A 152 -17.71 -5.89 -26.92
C LYS A 152 -16.84 -7.15 -26.84
N TYR A 153 -15.52 -6.98 -26.99
CA TYR A 153 -14.55 -8.07 -26.83
C TYR A 153 -14.65 -8.72 -25.44
N PHE A 154 -14.72 -7.89 -24.40
CA PHE A 154 -14.86 -8.34 -22.99
C PHE A 154 -16.14 -9.19 -22.79
N THR A 155 -17.27 -8.69 -23.31
CA THR A 155 -18.57 -9.38 -23.19
C THR A 155 -18.59 -10.69 -23.97
N ASP A 156 -18.13 -10.70 -25.22
CA ASP A 156 -18.13 -11.87 -26.09
C ASP A 156 -17.21 -12.97 -25.55
N THR A 157 -16.00 -12.60 -25.11
CA THR A 157 -15.03 -13.55 -24.54
C THR A 157 -15.51 -14.10 -23.20
N GLY A 158 -16.08 -13.24 -22.33
CA GLY A 158 -16.66 -13.65 -21.05
C GLY A 158 -17.85 -14.58 -21.22
N ALA A 159 -18.75 -14.30 -22.17
CA ALA A 159 -19.89 -15.16 -22.50
C ALA A 159 -19.45 -16.53 -23.04
N ALA A 160 -18.46 -16.58 -23.93
CA ALA A 160 -17.87 -17.81 -24.43
C ALA A 160 -17.27 -18.67 -23.31
N SER A 161 -16.51 -18.04 -22.40
CA SER A 161 -15.92 -18.70 -21.21
C SER A 161 -17.00 -19.25 -20.28
N SER A 162 -18.05 -18.50 -20.01
CA SER A 162 -19.14 -18.93 -19.13
C SER A 162 -19.94 -20.09 -19.74
N THR A 163 -20.19 -20.07 -21.06
CA THR A 163 -20.84 -21.14 -21.78
C THR A 163 -20.03 -22.44 -21.74
N ARG A 164 -18.71 -22.33 -21.98
CA ARG A 164 -17.78 -23.47 -21.87
C ARG A 164 -17.82 -24.08 -20.47
N ASN A 165 -17.82 -23.26 -19.42
CA ASN A 165 -17.87 -23.75 -18.04
C ASN A 165 -19.17 -24.44 -17.71
N LYS A 166 -20.32 -23.92 -18.17
CA LYS A 166 -21.61 -24.58 -18.02
C LYS A 166 -21.63 -25.99 -18.69
N LEU A 167 -21.14 -26.08 -19.93
CA LEU A 167 -21.05 -27.37 -20.64
C LEU A 167 -20.14 -28.39 -19.93
N ALA A 168 -19.15 -27.92 -19.17
CA ALA A 168 -18.26 -28.77 -18.39
C ALA A 168 -18.94 -29.27 -17.09
N THR A 169 -19.82 -28.46 -16.49
CA THR A 169 -20.52 -28.83 -15.23
C THR A 169 -21.79 -29.61 -15.44
N ASP A 170 -22.50 -29.42 -16.56
CA ASP A 170 -23.76 -30.13 -16.86
C ASP A 170 -23.57 -31.62 -17.14
N LYS A 171 -22.33 -32.15 -17.15
CA LYS A 171 -22.00 -33.56 -17.38
C LYS A 171 -21.66 -34.33 -16.09
N GLN A 172 -21.77 -33.69 -14.93
CA GLN A 172 -21.64 -34.34 -13.62
C GLN A 172 -23.01 -34.52 -12.95
#